data_d9e8a17a027316d64b0feb042bbd123e
#
_entry.id   d9e8a17a027316d64b0feb042bbd123e
#
_cell.length_a   1.000
_cell.length_b   1.000
_cell.length_c   1.000
_cell.angle_alpha   90.00
_cell.angle_beta   90.00
_cell.angle_gamma   90.00
#
_symmetry.space_group_name_H-M   'P 1'
#
loop_
_entity.id
_entity.type
_entity.pdbx_description
1 polymer ?
#
loop_
_entity_poly.entity_id
_entity_poly.type
_entity_poly.pdbx_seq_one_letter_code
_entity_poly.pdbx_strand_id
1 'polypeptide(L)'
;MPNTELRPILAIQEKEEITILNFFGPIAEKWWEDEKCFNEAEVAKAFAAVNPNKPIDIYINSPGGSVASALAINGILSRHKAGITIHVTGLAASAATLITSLKNAKTVISKGSLFMIHNPMSSAYGNAEELEKQIDVLNKCAESMRSIYMEKSGLDEKEIKSLMDAETWFTAEEAVE
;
A
#
# COMPACT_ATOMS: atom_id res chain seq x y z
N MET A 1 16.57 32.81 -2.15
CA MET A 1 15.65 31.90 -1.45
C MET A 1 15.96 30.50 -1.94
N PRO A 2 16.24 29.51 -1.09
CA PRO A 2 16.47 28.17 -1.58
C PRO A 2 15.18 27.63 -2.19
N ASN A 3 15.31 27.12 -3.40
CA ASN A 3 14.24 26.50 -4.16
C ASN A 3 13.74 25.30 -3.36
N THR A 4 12.60 25.42 -2.68
CA THR A 4 11.93 24.31 -1.99
C THR A 4 11.21 23.49 -3.06
N GLU A 5 11.97 22.76 -3.85
CA GLU A 5 11.39 21.69 -4.66
C GLU A 5 10.72 20.73 -3.68
N LEU A 6 9.39 20.74 -3.68
CA LEU A 6 8.57 19.77 -2.97
C LEU A 6 9.05 18.38 -3.42
N ARG A 7 9.50 17.57 -2.47
CA ARG A 7 9.96 16.21 -2.78
C ARG A 7 8.85 15.49 -3.54
N PRO A 8 9.15 14.88 -4.68
CA PRO A 8 8.12 14.19 -5.44
C PRO A 8 7.50 13.09 -4.58
N ILE A 9 6.21 12.89 -4.74
CA ILE A 9 5.37 11.94 -3.99
C ILE A 9 5.79 10.51 -4.28
N LEU A 10 6.16 10.25 -5.53
CA LEU A 10 6.88 9.07 -5.96
C LEU A 10 8.28 9.50 -6.39
N ALA A 11 9.30 9.17 -5.62
CA ALA A 11 10.69 9.51 -5.90
C ALA A 11 11.57 8.25 -5.91
N ILE A 12 12.44 8.18 -6.90
CA ILE A 12 13.50 7.17 -6.96
C ILE A 12 14.84 7.86 -6.66
N GLN A 13 15.61 7.27 -5.78
CA GLN A 13 17.00 7.67 -5.52
C GLN A 13 17.88 6.44 -5.65
N GLU A 14 18.71 6.42 -6.69
CA GLU A 14 19.75 5.41 -6.81
C GLU A 14 20.95 5.79 -5.95
N LYS A 15 21.36 4.88 -5.07
CA LYS A 15 22.62 4.93 -4.33
C LYS A 15 23.50 3.78 -4.78
N GLU A 16 24.79 3.78 -4.43
CA GLU A 16 25.71 2.75 -4.91
C GLU A 16 25.25 1.33 -4.63
N GLU A 17 24.70 1.06 -3.44
CA GLU A 17 24.32 -0.29 -2.99
C GLU A 17 22.80 -0.54 -2.87
N ILE A 18 21.94 0.49 -2.93
CA ILE A 18 20.52 0.38 -2.67
C ILE A 18 19.69 1.37 -3.50
N THR A 19 18.50 0.96 -3.89
CA THR A 19 17.50 1.85 -4.49
C THR A 19 16.49 2.29 -3.45
N ILE A 20 16.17 3.58 -3.38
CA ILE A 20 15.17 4.14 -2.46
C ILE A 20 13.96 4.58 -3.27
N LEU A 21 12.78 4.12 -2.85
CA LEU A 21 11.48 4.56 -3.38
C LEU A 21 10.68 5.24 -2.27
N ASN A 22 10.02 6.36 -2.57
CA ASN A 22 9.12 7.01 -1.63
C ASN A 22 7.69 6.94 -2.16
N PHE A 23 6.76 6.42 -1.36
CA PHE A 23 5.33 6.29 -1.64
C PHE A 23 4.55 7.16 -0.65
N PHE A 24 4.37 8.43 -0.98
CA PHE A 24 3.74 9.40 -0.09
C PHE A 24 2.42 9.92 -0.68
N GLY A 25 1.40 10.04 0.18
CA GLY A 25 0.08 10.52 -0.20
C GLY A 25 -0.91 9.41 -0.59
N PRO A 26 -2.11 9.75 -1.07
CA PRO A 26 -3.14 8.82 -1.48
C PRO A 26 -2.74 7.95 -2.67
N ILE A 27 -3.30 6.73 -2.72
CA ILE A 27 -3.23 5.84 -3.88
C ILE A 27 -4.43 6.15 -4.77
N ALA A 28 -4.21 6.89 -5.86
CA ALA A 28 -5.28 7.35 -6.75
C ALA A 28 -4.76 7.67 -8.15
N GLU A 29 -5.67 7.70 -9.13
CA GLU A 29 -5.39 8.29 -10.43
C GLU A 29 -5.21 9.80 -10.29
N LYS A 30 -4.27 10.37 -11.03
CA LYS A 30 -4.08 11.81 -11.14
C LYS A 30 -5.00 12.37 -12.21
N TRP A 31 -5.83 13.32 -11.81
CA TRP A 31 -6.66 14.11 -12.73
C TRP A 31 -5.96 15.41 -13.18
N TRP A 32 -5.00 15.90 -12.35
CA TRP A 32 -4.18 17.10 -12.60
C TRP A 32 -2.72 16.80 -12.24
N GLU A 33 -1.77 17.48 -12.89
CA GLU A 33 -0.33 17.26 -12.70
C GLU A 33 0.19 17.56 -11.28
N ASP A 34 -0.48 18.46 -10.56
CA ASP A 34 -0.10 18.91 -9.22
C ASP A 34 -0.77 18.11 -8.07
N GLU A 35 -1.59 17.09 -8.40
CA GLU A 35 -2.19 16.22 -7.38
C GLU A 35 -1.14 15.40 -6.63
N LYS A 36 -1.26 15.43 -5.31
CA LYS A 36 -0.34 14.74 -4.39
C LYS A 36 -0.78 13.29 -4.15
N CYS A 37 -0.77 12.46 -5.18
CA CYS A 37 -1.09 11.04 -5.12
C CYS A 37 -0.13 10.23 -5.99
N PHE A 38 -0.15 8.90 -5.86
CA PHE A 38 0.57 7.97 -6.73
C PHE A 38 -0.33 6.79 -7.13
N ASN A 39 0.01 6.12 -8.23
CA ASN A 39 -0.73 4.98 -8.75
C ASN A 39 0.20 3.87 -9.26
N GLU A 40 -0.39 2.75 -9.67
CA GLU A 40 0.33 1.59 -10.18
C GLU A 40 1.11 1.87 -11.47
N ALA A 41 0.62 2.75 -12.34
CA ALA A 41 1.30 3.08 -13.59
C ALA A 41 2.61 3.85 -13.33
N GLU A 42 2.57 4.81 -12.41
CA GLU A 42 3.77 5.55 -11.99
C GLU A 42 4.77 4.61 -11.29
N VAL A 43 4.28 3.74 -10.39
CA VAL A 43 5.12 2.75 -9.71
C VAL A 43 5.73 1.78 -10.72
N ALA A 44 4.97 1.28 -11.70
CA ALA A 44 5.47 0.41 -12.75
C ALA A 44 6.58 1.08 -13.58
N LYS A 45 6.37 2.35 -13.97
CA LYS A 45 7.37 3.15 -14.69
C LYS A 45 8.65 3.35 -13.86
N ALA A 46 8.47 3.71 -12.59
CA ALA A 46 9.57 3.90 -11.65
C ALA A 46 10.34 2.59 -11.45
N PHE A 47 9.62 1.50 -11.24
CA PHE A 47 10.19 0.17 -10.99
C PHE A 47 10.91 -0.42 -12.21
N ALA A 48 10.50 -0.08 -13.42
CA ALA A 48 11.17 -0.51 -14.65
C ALA A 48 12.62 0.02 -14.77
N ALA A 49 12.94 1.13 -14.10
CA ALA A 49 14.28 1.70 -14.05
C ALA A 49 15.15 1.11 -12.92
N VAL A 50 14.57 0.35 -11.99
CA VAL A 50 15.30 -0.23 -10.85
C VAL A 50 16.10 -1.46 -11.29
N ASN A 51 17.34 -1.55 -10.80
CA ASN A 51 18.15 -2.77 -11.00
C ASN A 51 17.54 -3.95 -10.21
N PRO A 52 17.09 -5.03 -10.85
CA PRO A 52 16.40 -6.13 -10.19
C PRO A 52 17.24 -6.93 -9.19
N ASN A 53 18.56 -6.78 -9.23
CA ASN A 53 19.49 -7.47 -8.34
C ASN A 53 19.97 -6.59 -7.17
N LYS A 54 19.46 -5.36 -7.06
CA LYS A 54 19.84 -4.40 -6.03
C LYS A 54 18.74 -4.31 -4.98
N PRO A 55 19.05 -4.33 -3.68
CA PRO A 55 18.03 -4.17 -2.63
C PRO A 55 17.26 -2.85 -2.79
N ILE A 56 16.01 -2.86 -2.33
CA ILE A 56 15.15 -1.68 -2.34
C ILE A 56 14.68 -1.35 -0.93
N ASP A 57 14.80 -0.09 -0.55
CA ASP A 57 14.10 0.51 0.59
C ASP A 57 12.93 1.34 0.10
N ILE A 58 11.72 1.00 0.57
CA ILE A 58 10.50 1.74 0.27
C ILE A 58 10.08 2.49 1.53
N TYR A 59 9.97 3.81 1.44
CA TYR A 59 9.39 4.63 2.49
C TYR A 59 7.94 4.94 2.15
N ILE A 60 7.02 4.59 3.04
CA ILE A 60 5.58 4.81 2.84
C ILE A 60 4.99 5.70 3.92
N ASN A 61 4.19 6.68 3.49
CA ASN A 61 3.33 7.51 4.31
C ASN A 61 2.04 7.79 3.53
N SER A 62 1.04 6.94 3.71
CA SER A 62 -0.16 6.94 2.87
C SER A 62 -1.43 6.61 3.65
N PRO A 63 -2.51 7.37 3.44
CA PRO A 63 -3.83 7.03 3.97
C PRO A 63 -4.52 5.89 3.22
N GLY A 64 -3.90 5.35 2.16
CA GLY A 64 -4.54 4.38 1.27
C GLY A 64 -5.24 5.01 0.08
N GLY A 65 -6.30 4.39 -0.39
CA GLY A 65 -7.07 4.81 -1.57
C GLY A 65 -7.52 3.64 -2.43
N SER A 66 -7.19 3.61 -3.71
CA SER A 66 -7.58 2.56 -4.63
C SER A 66 -7.03 1.18 -4.24
N VAL A 67 -7.92 0.26 -3.88
CA VAL A 67 -7.56 -1.15 -3.60
C VAL A 67 -6.96 -1.82 -4.85
N ALA A 68 -7.55 -1.59 -6.02
CA ALA A 68 -7.06 -2.17 -7.27
C ALA A 68 -5.63 -1.73 -7.58
N SER A 69 -5.33 -0.42 -7.45
CA SER A 69 -3.98 0.11 -7.63
C SER A 69 -3.00 -0.47 -6.60
N ALA A 70 -3.40 -0.59 -5.34
CA ALA A 70 -2.55 -1.16 -4.29
C ALA A 70 -2.22 -2.64 -4.53
N LEU A 71 -3.20 -3.44 -4.98
CA LEU A 71 -3.00 -4.83 -5.39
C LEU A 71 -2.05 -4.93 -6.59
N ALA A 72 -2.20 -4.06 -7.58
CA ALA A 72 -1.31 -4.01 -8.73
C ALA A 72 0.12 -3.63 -8.32
N ILE A 73 0.28 -2.65 -7.42
CA ILE A 73 1.60 -2.26 -6.86
C ILE A 73 2.23 -3.44 -6.10
N ASN A 74 1.46 -4.14 -5.25
CA ASN A 74 1.94 -5.34 -4.57
C ASN A 74 2.45 -6.37 -5.58
N GLY A 75 1.69 -6.64 -6.65
CA GLY A 75 2.08 -7.55 -7.72
C GLY A 75 3.32 -7.07 -8.52
N ILE A 76 3.53 -5.77 -8.68
CA ILE A 76 4.74 -5.21 -9.30
C ILE A 76 5.95 -5.48 -8.42
N LEU A 77 5.87 -5.13 -7.14
CA LEU A 77 6.95 -5.26 -6.18
C LEU A 77 7.32 -6.73 -5.92
N SER A 78 6.34 -7.64 -5.90
CA SER A 78 6.58 -9.07 -5.67
C SER A 78 7.52 -9.73 -6.70
N ARG A 79 7.70 -9.12 -7.86
CA ARG A 79 8.59 -9.60 -8.93
C ARG A 79 10.05 -9.22 -8.72
N HIS A 80 10.36 -8.39 -7.70
CA HIS A 80 11.74 -8.00 -7.43
C HIS A 80 12.55 -9.20 -6.92
N LYS A 81 13.78 -9.31 -7.41
CA LYS A 81 14.64 -10.47 -7.10
C LYS A 81 15.47 -10.30 -5.84
N ALA A 82 15.86 -9.07 -5.55
CA ALA A 82 16.63 -8.75 -4.35
C ALA A 82 15.71 -8.44 -3.16
N GLY A 83 16.27 -8.20 -1.97
CA GLY A 83 15.52 -7.88 -0.78
C GLY A 83 14.76 -6.56 -0.89
N ILE A 84 13.55 -6.53 -0.32
CA ILE A 84 12.76 -5.30 -0.17
C ILE A 84 12.58 -5.05 1.33
N THR A 85 12.87 -3.83 1.77
CA THR A 85 12.49 -3.33 3.09
C THR A 85 11.48 -2.19 2.93
N ILE A 86 10.35 -2.28 3.62
CA ILE A 86 9.31 -1.24 3.59
C ILE A 86 9.30 -0.54 4.95
N HIS A 87 9.53 0.76 4.94
CA HIS A 87 9.58 1.61 6.13
C HIS A 87 8.29 2.44 6.21
N VAL A 88 7.43 2.15 7.18
CA VAL A 88 6.26 2.98 7.49
C VAL A 88 6.74 4.20 8.28
N THR A 89 6.58 5.40 7.70
CA THR A 89 7.08 6.66 8.26
C THR A 89 5.93 7.66 8.46
N GLY A 90 5.10 7.40 9.46
CA GLY A 90 3.93 8.20 9.81
C GLY A 90 2.63 7.40 9.73
N LEU A 91 2.19 7.02 8.54
CA LEU A 91 0.92 6.32 8.34
C LEU A 91 1.01 5.28 7.24
N ALA A 92 0.48 4.09 7.51
CA ALA A 92 0.04 3.15 6.50
C ALA A 92 -1.40 2.73 6.81
N ALA A 93 -2.38 3.26 6.09
CA ALA A 93 -3.79 2.97 6.34
C ALA A 93 -4.50 2.41 5.11
N SER A 94 -5.54 1.58 5.35
CA SER A 94 -6.41 1.08 4.29
C SER A 94 -5.60 0.38 3.18
N ALA A 95 -5.84 0.71 1.90
CA ALA A 95 -5.14 0.10 0.77
C ALA A 95 -3.60 0.21 0.83
N ALA A 96 -3.02 1.19 1.55
CA ALA A 96 -1.57 1.29 1.72
C ALA A 96 -0.99 0.10 2.49
N THR A 97 -1.78 -0.52 3.37
CA THR A 97 -1.36 -1.70 4.13
C THR A 97 -1.18 -2.95 3.25
N LEU A 98 -1.85 -3.02 2.10
CA LEU A 98 -1.64 -4.09 1.13
C LEU A 98 -0.21 -4.03 0.54
N ILE A 99 0.34 -2.84 0.37
CA ILE A 99 1.72 -2.66 -0.09
C ILE A 99 2.69 -3.08 1.02
N THR A 100 2.46 -2.64 2.27
CA THR A 100 3.33 -2.98 3.41
C THR A 100 3.23 -4.45 3.81
N SER A 101 2.14 -5.12 3.45
CA SER A 101 1.93 -6.56 3.68
C SER A 101 2.50 -7.45 2.57
N LEU A 102 3.41 -6.94 1.74
CA LEU A 102 4.12 -7.75 0.75
C LEU A 102 4.86 -8.91 1.46
N LYS A 103 4.55 -10.16 1.07
CA LYS A 103 5.04 -11.38 1.74
C LYS A 103 6.55 -11.42 1.90
N ASN A 104 7.28 -11.14 0.83
CA ASN A 104 8.73 -11.29 0.77
C ASN A 104 9.50 -10.03 1.19
N ALA A 105 8.81 -9.00 1.67
CA ALA A 105 9.42 -7.78 2.16
C ALA A 105 9.56 -7.80 3.68
N LYS A 106 10.64 -7.23 4.19
CA LYS A 106 10.74 -6.84 5.59
C LYS A 106 9.97 -5.54 5.80
N THR A 107 9.03 -5.50 6.74
CA THR A 107 8.32 -4.27 7.11
C THR A 107 8.86 -3.75 8.42
N VAL A 108 9.18 -2.46 8.46
CA VAL A 108 9.67 -1.73 9.63
C VAL A 108 8.73 -0.56 9.87
N ILE A 109 8.18 -0.46 11.06
CA ILE A 109 7.26 0.62 11.42
C ILE A 109 7.98 1.55 12.39
N SER A 110 8.12 2.83 11.99
CA SER A 110 8.78 3.83 12.80
C SER A 110 7.96 4.12 14.06
N LYS A 111 8.62 4.29 15.20
CA LYS A 111 7.96 4.67 16.45
C LYS A 111 7.08 5.91 16.26
N GLY A 112 5.84 5.84 16.73
CA GLY A 112 4.83 6.89 16.56
C GLY A 112 4.09 6.86 15.23
N SER A 113 4.43 5.92 14.31
CA SER A 113 3.62 5.66 13.12
C SER A 113 2.36 4.88 13.48
N LEU A 114 1.34 5.06 12.65
CA LEU A 114 0.07 4.34 12.77
C LEU A 114 -0.11 3.38 11.59
N PHE A 115 -0.79 2.30 11.86
CA PHE A 115 -1.17 1.29 10.88
C PHE A 115 -2.67 1.01 11.02
N MET A 116 -3.42 0.89 9.90
CA MET A 116 -4.86 0.66 9.98
C MET A 116 -5.36 -0.26 8.87
N ILE A 117 -6.15 -1.24 9.27
CA ILE A 117 -6.86 -2.12 8.35
C ILE A 117 -8.37 -2.02 8.54
N HIS A 118 -9.10 -2.05 7.43
CA HIS A 118 -10.55 -2.07 7.41
C HIS A 118 -11.09 -2.73 6.13
N ASN A 119 -12.39 -2.94 6.08
CA ASN A 119 -13.05 -3.43 4.87
C ASN A 119 -13.02 -2.39 3.74
N PRO A 120 -12.97 -2.82 2.46
CA PRO A 120 -13.04 -1.91 1.34
C PRO A 120 -14.40 -1.21 1.30
N MET A 121 -14.38 0.06 0.92
CA MET A 121 -15.58 0.89 0.78
C MET A 121 -15.71 1.39 -0.64
N SER A 122 -16.96 1.59 -1.08
CA SER A 122 -17.27 2.22 -2.37
C SER A 122 -18.58 2.98 -2.28
N SER A 123 -18.76 3.93 -3.20
CA SER A 123 -20.07 4.52 -3.48
C SER A 123 -20.66 3.86 -4.71
N ALA A 124 -21.93 3.47 -4.65
CA ALA A 124 -22.62 2.84 -5.76
C ALA A 124 -23.97 3.52 -6.01
N TYR A 125 -24.36 3.59 -7.28
CA TYR A 125 -25.66 4.07 -7.73
C TYR A 125 -26.17 3.13 -8.82
N GLY A 126 -27.45 2.80 -8.77
CA GLY A 126 -28.07 1.91 -9.73
C GLY A 126 -29.39 1.31 -9.23
N ASN A 127 -29.96 0.39 -9.99
CA ASN A 127 -31.09 -0.43 -9.57
C ASN A 127 -30.64 -1.56 -8.61
N ALA A 128 -31.58 -2.33 -8.07
CA ALA A 128 -31.30 -3.37 -7.09
C ALA A 128 -30.25 -4.39 -7.60
N GLU A 129 -30.39 -4.87 -8.84
CA GLU A 129 -29.45 -5.84 -9.42
C GLU A 129 -28.04 -5.26 -9.59
N GLU A 130 -27.92 -3.99 -9.97
CA GLU A 130 -26.63 -3.30 -10.10
C GLU A 130 -25.98 -3.11 -8.74
N LEU A 131 -26.75 -2.78 -7.71
CA LEU A 131 -26.25 -2.65 -6.35
C LEU A 131 -25.79 -3.99 -5.76
N GLU A 132 -26.52 -5.08 -6.00
CA GLU A 132 -26.10 -6.43 -5.61
C GLU A 132 -24.76 -6.82 -6.26
N LYS A 133 -24.56 -6.52 -7.54
CA LYS A 133 -23.27 -6.74 -8.21
C LYS A 133 -22.12 -5.95 -7.56
N GLN A 134 -22.38 -4.71 -7.12
CA GLN A 134 -21.37 -3.92 -6.42
C GLN A 134 -21.02 -4.51 -5.03
N ILE A 135 -22.01 -5.03 -4.32
CA ILE A 135 -21.78 -5.75 -3.06
C ILE A 135 -20.87 -6.95 -3.28
N ASP A 136 -21.13 -7.74 -4.33
CA ASP A 136 -20.30 -8.90 -4.68
C ASP A 136 -18.84 -8.50 -4.99
N VAL A 137 -18.65 -7.39 -5.71
CA VAL A 137 -17.30 -6.84 -5.99
C VAL A 137 -16.59 -6.45 -4.69
N LEU A 138 -17.26 -5.74 -3.79
CA LEU A 138 -16.68 -5.36 -2.49
C LEU A 138 -16.31 -6.59 -1.66
N ASN A 139 -17.15 -7.62 -1.63
CA ASN A 139 -16.86 -8.87 -0.93
C ASN A 139 -15.59 -9.54 -1.50
N LYS A 140 -15.44 -9.61 -2.83
CA LYS A 140 -14.24 -10.15 -3.49
C LYS A 140 -12.99 -9.32 -3.20
N CYS A 141 -13.11 -7.99 -3.16
CA CYS A 141 -12.02 -7.13 -2.73
C CYS A 141 -11.61 -7.44 -1.28
N ALA A 142 -12.59 -7.57 -0.38
CA ALA A 142 -12.32 -7.92 1.01
C ALA A 142 -11.62 -9.29 1.16
N GLU A 143 -12.04 -10.30 0.39
CA GLU A 143 -11.39 -11.61 0.35
C GLU A 143 -9.94 -11.50 -0.11
N SER A 144 -9.67 -10.73 -1.18
CA SER A 144 -8.31 -10.52 -1.68
C SER A 144 -7.42 -9.82 -0.66
N MET A 145 -7.95 -8.82 0.04
CA MET A 145 -7.24 -8.11 1.11
C MET A 145 -6.92 -9.06 2.27
N ARG A 146 -7.89 -9.84 2.75
CA ARG A 146 -7.70 -10.85 3.81
C ARG A 146 -6.59 -11.83 3.46
N SER A 147 -6.59 -12.35 2.25
CA SER A 147 -5.55 -13.30 1.78
C SER A 147 -4.13 -12.73 1.93
N ILE A 148 -3.93 -11.46 1.59
CA ILE A 148 -2.63 -10.78 1.72
C ILE A 148 -2.25 -10.61 3.20
N TYR A 149 -3.20 -10.19 4.04
CA TYR A 149 -2.93 -10.02 5.47
C TYR A 149 -2.64 -11.35 6.17
N MET A 150 -3.40 -12.40 5.88
CA MET A 150 -3.15 -13.76 6.39
C MET A 150 -1.76 -14.26 6.01
N GLU A 151 -1.38 -14.09 4.74
CA GLU A 151 -0.07 -14.52 4.24
C GLU A 151 1.09 -13.77 4.91
N LYS A 152 0.89 -12.52 5.28
CA LYS A 152 1.90 -11.68 5.94
C LYS A 152 1.99 -11.91 7.43
N SER A 153 0.85 -11.94 8.13
CA SER A 153 0.79 -12.01 9.59
C SER A 153 0.83 -13.45 10.13
N GLY A 154 0.33 -14.41 9.36
CA GLY A 154 0.10 -15.79 9.83
C GLY A 154 -1.18 -15.95 10.66
N LEU A 155 -1.96 -14.89 10.88
CA LEU A 155 -3.27 -14.96 11.53
C LEU A 155 -4.29 -15.69 10.65
N ASP A 156 -5.31 -16.27 11.26
CA ASP A 156 -6.38 -16.94 10.52
C ASP A 156 -7.38 -15.95 9.90
N GLU A 157 -8.24 -16.45 9.00
CA GLU A 157 -9.21 -15.62 8.28
C GLU A 157 -10.21 -14.94 9.22
N LYS A 158 -10.63 -15.61 10.29
CA LYS A 158 -11.60 -15.09 11.24
C LYS A 158 -11.03 -13.93 12.04
N GLU A 159 -9.76 -14.04 12.43
CA GLU A 159 -9.04 -12.98 13.14
C GLU A 159 -8.86 -11.76 12.24
N ILE A 160 -8.33 -11.94 11.02
CA ILE A 160 -8.18 -10.84 10.05
C ILE A 160 -9.53 -10.20 9.72
N LYS A 161 -10.59 -11.02 9.52
CA LYS A 161 -11.93 -10.50 9.27
C LYS A 161 -12.43 -9.66 10.43
N SER A 162 -12.24 -10.12 11.66
CA SER A 162 -12.66 -9.37 12.85
C SER A 162 -11.94 -8.02 12.97
N LEU A 163 -10.64 -7.98 12.69
CA LEU A 163 -9.85 -6.76 12.72
C LEU A 163 -10.30 -5.78 11.62
N MET A 164 -10.59 -6.27 10.41
CA MET A 164 -11.11 -5.43 9.32
C MET A 164 -12.52 -4.93 9.59
N ASP A 165 -13.41 -5.75 10.13
CA ASP A 165 -14.78 -5.37 10.50
C ASP A 165 -14.80 -4.26 11.58
N ALA A 166 -13.82 -4.27 12.47
CA ALA A 166 -13.68 -3.30 13.55
C ALA A 166 -12.98 -1.99 13.13
N GLU A 167 -12.47 -1.88 11.91
CA GLU A 167 -11.58 -0.78 11.52
C GLU A 167 -10.46 -0.60 12.55
N THR A 168 -9.54 -1.56 12.57
CA THR A 168 -8.55 -1.60 13.64
C THR A 168 -7.35 -0.73 13.34
N TRP A 169 -7.03 0.14 14.29
CA TRP A 169 -5.85 0.97 14.31
C TRP A 169 -4.80 0.37 15.24
N PHE A 170 -3.57 0.36 14.80
CA PHE A 170 -2.42 -0.16 15.53
C PHE A 170 -1.37 0.91 15.70
N THR A 171 -0.74 0.95 16.87
CA THR A 171 0.56 1.58 17.07
C THR A 171 1.65 0.78 16.34
N ALA A 172 2.87 1.32 16.29
CA ALA A 172 3.99 0.61 15.68
C ALA A 172 4.31 -0.70 16.41
N GLU A 173 4.16 -0.71 17.72
CA GLU A 173 4.40 -1.85 18.59
C GLU A 173 3.33 -2.95 18.35
N GLU A 174 2.06 -2.60 18.36
CA GLU A 174 0.94 -3.53 18.14
C GLU A 174 0.91 -4.14 16.73
N ALA A 175 1.40 -3.42 15.73
CA ALA A 175 1.38 -3.89 14.34
C ALA A 175 2.47 -4.92 14.02
N VAL A 176 3.41 -5.19 14.93
CA VAL A 176 4.51 -6.16 14.75
C VAL A 176 4.40 -7.37 15.68
N GLU A 177 3.44 -7.36 16.61
CA GLU A 177 3.08 -8.50 17.48
C GLU A 177 2.18 -9.48 16.74
#